data_54a24184eafe4e7b3e82ed4039202148
#
_entry.id   54a24184eafe4e7b3e82ed4039202148
#
_cell.length_a   1.000
_cell.length_b   1.000
_cell.length_c   1.000
_cell.angle_alpha   90.00
_cell.angle_beta   90.00
_cell.angle_gamma   90.00
#
_symmetry.space_group_name_H-M   'P 1'
#
loop_
_entity.id
_entity.type
_entity.pdbx_description
1 polymer ?
#
loop_
_entity_poly.entity_id
_entity_poly.type
_entity_poly.pdbx_seq_one_letter_code
_entity_poly.pdbx_strand_id
1 'polypeptide(L)' 'MDQHTYDNWVKIKQTFEKSGNTNNMFYTRACEIVITKRDPLEKFLNGKK' A
#
# COMPACT_ATOMS: atom_id res chain seq x y z
N MET A 1 4.66 -1.70 -10.35
CA MET A 1 5.30 -1.93 -9.04
C MET A 1 6.00 -3.28 -9.08
N ASP A 2 7.23 -3.33 -8.65
CA ASP A 2 7.94 -4.59 -8.69
C ASP A 2 7.53 -5.51 -7.55
N GLN A 3 7.81 -6.79 -7.70
CA GLN A 3 7.36 -7.79 -6.75
C GLN A 3 7.88 -7.55 -5.34
N HIS A 4 9.12 -7.12 -5.24
CA HIS A 4 9.73 -6.88 -3.94
C HIS A 4 8.97 -5.79 -3.17
N THR A 5 8.66 -4.70 -3.86
CA THR A 5 7.92 -3.59 -3.25
C THR A 5 6.52 -4.03 -2.88
N TYR A 6 5.88 -4.79 -3.74
CA TYR A 6 4.55 -5.29 -3.48
C TYR A 6 4.54 -6.18 -2.23
N ASP A 7 5.49 -7.09 -2.14
CA ASP A 7 5.59 -7.99 -0.99
C ASP A 7 5.81 -7.21 0.29
N ASN A 8 6.58 -6.14 0.20
CA ASN A 8 6.83 -5.30 1.35
C ASN A 8 5.53 -4.67 1.86
N TRP A 9 4.69 -4.21 0.94
CA TRP A 9 3.41 -3.63 1.31
C TRP A 9 2.45 -4.65 1.90
N VAL A 10 2.50 -5.88 1.40
CA VAL A 10 1.69 -6.96 1.97
C VAL A 10 2.08 -7.19 3.42
N LYS A 11 3.37 -7.17 3.69
CA LYS A 11 3.86 -7.33 5.06
C LYS A 11 3.41 -6.19 5.95
N ILE A 12 3.49 -4.97 5.44
CA ILE A 12 3.07 -3.80 6.19
C ILE A 12 1.60 -3.90 6.55
N LYS A 13 0.79 -4.29 5.59
CA LYS A 13 -0.63 -4.46 5.81
C LYS A 13 -0.88 -5.48 6.92
N GLN A 14 -0.24 -6.62 6.82
CA GLN A 14 -0.42 -7.68 7.81
C GLN A 14 0.04 -7.25 9.20
N THR A 15 1.12 -6.50 9.27
CA THR A 15 1.63 -6.02 10.53
C THR A 15 0.63 -5.11 11.22
N PHE A 16 0.04 -4.20 10.47
CA PHE A 16 -0.97 -3.32 11.04
C PHE A 16 -2.20 -4.10 11.49
N GLU A 17 -2.62 -5.08 10.72
CA GLU A 17 -3.78 -5.89 11.08
C GLU A 17 -3.53 -6.67 12.36
N LYS A 18 -2.32 -7.16 12.49
CA LYS A 18 -1.95 -7.92 13.66
C LYS A 18 -1.93 -7.07 14.92
N SER A 19 -1.50 -5.85 14.81
CA SER A 19 -1.43 -4.95 15.94
C SER A 19 -2.74 -4.23 16.19
N GLY A 20 -3.70 -4.40 15.29
CA GLY A 20 -4.99 -3.73 15.42
C GLY A 20 -4.96 -2.28 14.99
N ASN A 21 -3.87 -1.86 14.41
CA ASN A 21 -3.70 -0.48 14.01
C ASN A 21 -4.17 -0.28 12.58
N THR A 22 -5.48 -0.37 12.38
CA THR A 22 -6.05 -0.31 11.04
C THR A 22 -6.68 1.03 10.70
N ASN A 23 -6.55 1.98 11.59
CA ASN A 23 -7.13 3.30 11.36
C ASN A 23 -6.05 4.34 11.12
N ASN A 24 -5.28 4.14 10.06
CA ASN A 24 -4.25 5.11 9.73
C ASN A 24 -4.04 5.10 8.21
N MET A 25 -3.40 6.15 7.72
CA MET A 25 -3.21 6.34 6.30
C MET A 25 -2.32 5.29 5.66
N PHE A 26 -1.33 4.85 6.40
CA PHE A 26 -0.40 3.85 5.87
C PHE A 26 -1.12 2.52 5.65
N TYR A 27 -2.00 2.18 6.57
CA TYR A 27 -2.75 0.96 6.42
C TYR A 27 -3.68 1.06 5.20
N THR A 28 -4.36 2.19 5.07
CA THR A 28 -5.25 2.41 3.93
C THR A 28 -4.47 2.30 2.62
N ARG A 29 -3.30 2.92 2.59
CA ARG A 29 -2.45 2.87 1.40
C ARG A 29 -2.03 1.44 1.11
N ALA A 30 -1.64 0.70 2.14
CA ALA A 30 -1.24 -0.69 1.96
C ALA A 30 -2.37 -1.54 1.41
N CYS A 31 -3.58 -1.31 1.90
CA CYS A 31 -4.74 -2.03 1.40
C CYS A 31 -4.96 -1.77 -0.10
N GLU A 32 -4.86 -0.52 -0.49
CA GLU A 32 -5.03 -0.14 -1.88
C GLU A 32 -3.98 -0.84 -2.75
N ILE A 33 -2.75 -0.81 -2.30
CA ILE A 33 -1.67 -1.43 -3.05
C ILE A 33 -1.88 -2.92 -3.20
N VAL A 34 -2.28 -3.58 -2.13
CA VAL A 34 -2.49 -5.02 -2.17
C VAL A 34 -3.64 -5.38 -3.10
N ILE A 35 -4.68 -4.58 -3.11
CA ILE A 35 -5.85 -4.86 -3.95
C ILE A 35 -5.59 -4.54 -5.41
N THR A 36 -5.00 -3.40 -5.69
CA THR A 36 -4.82 -2.93 -7.05
C THR A 36 -3.45 -3.20 -7.62
N LYS A 37 -2.49 -3.54 -6.76
CA LYS A 37 -1.09 -3.71 -7.12
C LYS A 37 -0.50 -2.43 -7.65
N ARG A 38 -1.03 -1.31 -7.19
CA ARG A 38 -0.58 0.00 -7.58
C ARG A 38 -0.58 0.93 -6.38
N ASP A 39 0.43 1.77 -6.31
CA ASP A 39 0.49 2.76 -5.24
C ASP A 39 -0.47 3.90 -5.60
N PRO A 40 -1.41 4.23 -4.73
CA PRO A 40 -2.35 5.32 -5.03
C PRO A 40 -1.67 6.66 -5.28
N LEU A 41 -0.46 6.84 -4.74
CA LEU A 41 0.28 8.07 -4.98
C LEU A 41 0.94 8.09 -6.35
N GLU A 42 0.98 6.96 -7.00
CA GLU A 42 1.56 6.88 -8.34
C GLU A 42 0.87 7.81 -9.31
N LYS A 43 -0.40 8.01 -9.11
CA LYS A 43 -1.18 8.91 -9.94
C LYS A 43 -0.64 10.32 -9.89
N PHE A 44 -0.25 10.76 -8.72
CA PHE A 44 0.28 12.10 -8.56
C PHE A 44 1.65 12.23 -9.18
N LEU A 45 2.43 11.16 -9.06
CA LEU A 45 3.79 11.19 -9.58
C LEU A 45 3.83 11.15 -11.09
N ASN A 46 2.91 10.41 -11.69
CA ASN A 46 2.87 10.26 -13.13
C ASN A 46 1.72 10.96 -13.79
N GLY A 47 0.87 11.52 -13.00
CA GLY A 47 -0.39 12.04 -13.52
C GLY A 47 -0.29 13.22 -14.42
N LYS A 48 0.81 13.91 -14.30
CA LYS A 48 0.91 15.05 -15.11
C LYS A 48 1.23 14.73 -16.52
N LYS A 49 1.43 13.54 -16.87
CA LYS A 49 1.73 13.25 -18.20
C LYS A 49 0.70 13.53 -19.12
#